data_a7f8af47c617e823ab0d135a27bb274f
#
_entry.id   a7f8af47c617e823ab0d135a27bb274f
#
_cell.length_a   1.000
_cell.length_b   1.000
_cell.length_c   1.000
_cell.angle_alpha   90.00
_cell.angle_beta   90.00
_cell.angle_gamma   90.00
#
_symmetry.space_group_name_H-M   'P 1'
#
loop_
_entity.id
_entity.type
_entity.pdbx_description
1 polymer ?
#
loop_
_entity_poly.entity_id
_entity_poly.type
_entity_poly.pdbx_seq_one_letter_code
_entity_poly.pdbx_strand_id
1 'polypeptide(L)'
;MGGIFYELTNRRAEERVVSYVESHDQALVGGKTFFFQLADAAIYEGMATDQHGQAIERAIALHKMVRLATCALNGGAYLNFMGNEFGHPEWIDFPRRENGWSYAHARRQWSLRDDEGLRFKALGDFDEVMLHELSVARAFFGEGFGAAKPTQLVANESDKVLAFVRGNLLFVFNFNPVRSFEDYGILVPPASDWRHLFDTDEPRFSGQGRIEPNRVYAPVLVPYRGELVQQVRLYLPARTAIVLKRQI
;
A
#
# COMPACT_ATOMS: atom_id res chain seq x y z
N MET A 1 11.04 -4.99 -9.51
CA MET A 1 10.92 -3.78 -8.67
C MET A 1 11.04 -2.51 -9.50
N GLY A 2 12.07 -2.40 -10.33
CA GLY A 2 12.22 -1.25 -11.25
C GLY A 2 11.06 -1.07 -12.20
N GLY A 3 10.51 -2.14 -12.75
CA GLY A 3 9.32 -2.11 -13.59
C GLY A 3 8.08 -1.54 -12.88
N ILE A 4 7.84 -1.92 -11.62
CA ILE A 4 6.71 -1.37 -10.83
C ILE A 4 6.86 0.15 -10.68
N PHE A 5 8.06 0.61 -10.29
CA PHE A 5 8.32 2.04 -10.15
C PHE A 5 8.16 2.77 -11.50
N TYR A 6 8.73 2.22 -12.55
CA TYR A 6 8.67 2.80 -13.89
C TYR A 6 7.21 2.94 -14.39
N GLU A 7 6.42 1.87 -14.38
CA GLU A 7 5.05 1.89 -14.88
C GLU A 7 4.15 2.87 -14.10
N LEU A 8 4.33 2.98 -12.79
CA LEU A 8 3.55 3.90 -11.97
C LEU A 8 4.04 5.36 -12.04
N THR A 9 5.23 5.62 -12.61
CA THR A 9 5.81 6.98 -12.69
C THR A 9 6.13 7.44 -14.09
N ASN A 10 6.02 6.56 -15.11
CA ASN A 10 6.33 6.87 -16.50
C ASN A 10 5.25 7.77 -17.11
N ARG A 11 5.45 9.06 -16.96
CA ARG A 11 4.59 10.10 -17.50
C ARG A 11 5.38 11.37 -17.79
N ARG A 12 4.86 12.24 -18.61
CA ARG A 12 5.44 13.57 -18.84
C ARG A 12 5.39 14.39 -17.54
N ALA A 13 6.31 15.33 -17.40
CA ALA A 13 6.45 16.12 -16.17
C ALA A 13 5.16 16.86 -15.77
N GLU A 14 4.39 17.28 -16.75
CA GLU A 14 3.15 18.09 -16.58
C GLU A 14 1.88 17.25 -16.70
N GLU A 15 2.02 15.97 -17.03
CA GLU A 15 0.88 15.08 -17.23
C GLU A 15 0.33 14.65 -15.88
N ARG A 16 -0.97 14.88 -15.70
CA ARG A 16 -1.72 14.46 -14.52
C ARG A 16 -2.44 13.16 -14.83
N VAL A 17 -2.16 12.15 -14.01
CA VAL A 17 -2.69 10.80 -14.18
C VAL A 17 -3.48 10.42 -12.94
N VAL A 18 -4.67 9.84 -13.14
CA VAL A 18 -5.42 9.17 -12.08
C VAL A 18 -4.94 7.73 -12.00
N SER A 19 -4.31 7.38 -10.90
CA SER A 19 -3.83 6.02 -10.63
C SER A 19 -4.85 5.24 -9.81
N TYR A 20 -5.01 3.96 -10.08
CA TYR A 20 -5.89 3.07 -9.33
C TYR A 20 -5.38 1.61 -9.40
N VAL A 21 -5.73 0.82 -8.41
CA VAL A 21 -5.48 -0.63 -8.42
C VAL A 21 -6.49 -1.32 -9.33
N GLU A 22 -7.74 -0.92 -9.21
CA GLU A 22 -8.87 -1.36 -10.02
C GLU A 22 -9.96 -0.29 -10.04
N SER A 23 -10.68 -0.20 -11.14
CA SER A 23 -11.90 0.58 -11.28
C SER A 23 -13.12 -0.34 -11.33
N HIS A 24 -14.30 0.23 -11.59
CA HIS A 24 -15.50 -0.55 -11.87
C HIS A 24 -15.33 -1.48 -13.08
N ASP A 25 -14.52 -1.11 -14.06
CA ASP A 25 -14.34 -1.93 -15.26
C ASP A 25 -13.70 -3.29 -14.94
N GLN A 26 -12.61 -3.31 -14.16
CA GLN A 26 -11.98 -4.57 -13.74
C GLN A 26 -12.83 -5.34 -12.75
N ALA A 27 -13.44 -4.64 -11.80
CA ALA A 27 -14.19 -5.24 -10.71
C ALA A 27 -15.56 -5.80 -11.12
N LEU A 28 -16.24 -5.18 -12.10
CA LEU A 28 -17.61 -5.51 -12.48
C LEU A 28 -17.69 -6.12 -13.89
N VAL A 29 -17.00 -5.54 -14.85
CA VAL A 29 -17.07 -5.93 -16.25
C VAL A 29 -16.00 -6.97 -16.59
N GLY A 30 -14.79 -6.78 -16.05
CA GLY A 30 -13.63 -7.65 -16.31
C GLY A 30 -13.57 -8.92 -15.49
N GLY A 31 -14.46 -9.09 -14.50
CA GLY A 31 -14.51 -10.29 -13.68
C GLY A 31 -14.50 -10.06 -12.16
N LYS A 32 -13.43 -10.47 -11.47
CA LYS A 32 -13.33 -10.44 -10.00
C LYS A 32 -12.55 -9.20 -9.55
N THR A 33 -12.89 -8.69 -8.35
CA THR A 33 -12.10 -7.65 -7.68
C THR A 33 -10.67 -8.12 -7.45
N PHE A 34 -9.74 -7.18 -7.32
CA PHE A 34 -8.34 -7.49 -7.06
C PHE A 34 -8.17 -8.31 -5.77
N PHE A 35 -8.87 -7.94 -4.70
CA PHE A 35 -8.82 -8.70 -3.46
C PHE A 35 -9.34 -10.13 -3.64
N PHE A 36 -10.41 -10.30 -4.40
CA PHE A 36 -10.92 -11.63 -4.72
C PHE A 36 -9.91 -12.47 -5.54
N GLN A 37 -9.18 -11.85 -6.46
CA GLN A 37 -8.13 -12.54 -7.21
C GLN A 37 -6.97 -13.01 -6.30
N LEU A 38 -6.68 -12.25 -5.23
CA LEU A 38 -5.64 -12.62 -4.26
C LEU A 38 -6.07 -13.72 -3.29
N ALA A 39 -7.31 -13.68 -2.83
CA ALA A 39 -7.85 -14.52 -1.76
C ALA A 39 -8.62 -15.75 -2.28
N ASP A 40 -9.25 -15.63 -3.46
CA ASP A 40 -10.18 -16.59 -4.04
C ASP A 40 -11.24 -17.04 -3.01
N ALA A 41 -11.56 -18.32 -2.91
CA ALA A 41 -12.55 -18.86 -1.97
C ALA A 41 -12.23 -18.56 -0.49
N ALA A 42 -10.95 -18.32 -0.13
CA ALA A 42 -10.57 -17.98 1.23
C ALA A 42 -11.20 -16.67 1.75
N ILE A 43 -11.72 -15.81 0.85
CA ILE A 43 -12.44 -14.59 1.23
C ILE A 43 -13.74 -14.88 2.01
N TYR A 44 -14.37 -16.01 1.76
CA TYR A 44 -15.65 -16.38 2.41
C TYR A 44 -15.46 -17.00 3.79
N GLU A 45 -14.30 -17.62 4.05
CA GLU A 45 -14.07 -18.40 5.27
C GLU A 45 -13.00 -17.78 6.18
N GLY A 46 -12.05 -17.02 5.60
CA GLY A 46 -10.88 -16.52 6.31
C GLY A 46 -10.96 -15.07 6.80
N MET A 47 -12.08 -14.37 6.60
CA MET A 47 -12.17 -12.95 6.96
C MET A 47 -12.59 -12.69 8.41
N ALA A 48 -13.01 -13.70 9.18
CA ALA A 48 -13.17 -13.53 10.61
C ALA A 48 -11.81 -13.32 11.30
N THR A 49 -11.75 -12.45 12.30
CA THR A 49 -10.51 -12.05 12.96
C THR A 49 -9.84 -13.19 13.73
N ASP A 50 -10.60 -14.20 14.16
CA ASP A 50 -10.13 -15.41 14.82
C ASP A 50 -9.71 -16.53 13.84
N GLN A 51 -9.96 -16.35 12.54
CA GLN A 51 -9.55 -17.32 11.52
C GLN A 51 -8.14 -17.00 11.00
N HIS A 52 -7.35 -18.04 10.81
CA HIS A 52 -5.99 -17.95 10.30
C HIS A 52 -5.82 -18.81 9.06
N GLY A 53 -5.08 -18.30 8.08
CA GLY A 53 -4.81 -19.05 6.87
C GLY A 53 -3.83 -18.33 5.96
N GLN A 54 -2.85 -19.06 5.46
CA GLN A 54 -1.79 -18.48 4.63
C GLN A 54 -2.35 -17.74 3.38
N ALA A 55 -3.43 -18.23 2.79
CA ALA A 55 -4.02 -17.63 1.60
C ALA A 55 -4.60 -16.24 1.91
N ILE A 56 -5.40 -16.13 2.98
CA ILE A 56 -6.04 -14.88 3.36
C ILE A 56 -5.05 -13.87 3.93
N GLU A 57 -4.09 -14.30 4.74
CA GLU A 57 -3.05 -13.42 5.30
C GLU A 57 -2.16 -12.85 4.19
N ARG A 58 -1.79 -13.68 3.20
CA ARG A 58 -1.08 -13.23 2.00
C ARG A 58 -1.91 -12.21 1.21
N ALA A 59 -3.19 -12.48 1.00
CA ALA A 59 -4.08 -11.61 0.25
C ALA A 59 -4.21 -10.24 0.92
N ILE A 60 -4.43 -10.21 2.24
CA ILE A 60 -4.49 -8.98 3.05
C ILE A 60 -3.19 -8.19 2.97
N ALA A 61 -2.03 -8.84 3.13
CA ALA A 61 -0.74 -8.18 3.04
C ALA A 61 -0.51 -7.55 1.67
N LEU A 62 -0.73 -8.30 0.59
CA LEU A 62 -0.53 -7.81 -0.78
C LEU A 62 -1.54 -6.74 -1.17
N HIS A 63 -2.80 -6.85 -0.75
CA HIS A 63 -3.82 -5.83 -0.98
C HIS A 63 -3.38 -4.46 -0.45
N LYS A 64 -2.95 -4.40 0.81
CA LYS A 64 -2.44 -3.18 1.44
C LYS A 64 -1.20 -2.64 0.72
N MET A 65 -0.24 -3.51 0.40
CA MET A 65 1.01 -3.09 -0.25
C MET A 65 0.78 -2.51 -1.65
N VAL A 66 -0.07 -3.14 -2.46
CA VAL A 66 -0.36 -2.67 -3.83
C VAL A 66 -1.11 -1.36 -3.79
N ARG A 67 -2.08 -1.20 -2.88
CA ARG A 67 -2.80 0.07 -2.69
C ARG A 67 -1.85 1.19 -2.27
N LEU A 68 -0.99 0.92 -1.29
CA LEU A 68 0.02 1.90 -0.85
C LEU A 68 0.98 2.28 -1.97
N ALA A 69 1.49 1.32 -2.74
CA ALA A 69 2.40 1.60 -3.86
C ALA A 69 1.72 2.46 -4.93
N THR A 70 0.50 2.10 -5.33
CA THR A 70 -0.27 2.85 -6.33
C THR A 70 -0.60 4.26 -5.85
N CYS A 71 -1.02 4.40 -4.59
CA CYS A 71 -1.33 5.67 -3.99
C CYS A 71 -0.10 6.57 -3.84
N ALA A 72 1.01 6.03 -3.34
CA ALA A 72 2.26 6.77 -3.12
C ALA A 72 2.97 7.20 -4.41
N LEU A 73 2.81 6.45 -5.51
CA LEU A 73 3.43 6.72 -6.81
C LEU A 73 2.49 7.42 -7.81
N ASN A 74 1.24 7.77 -7.41
CA ASN A 74 0.27 8.39 -8.30
C ASN A 74 0.77 9.67 -8.97
N GLY A 75 0.19 9.98 -10.12
CA GLY A 75 0.57 11.12 -10.96
C GLY A 75 -0.23 12.39 -10.74
N GLY A 76 -1.22 12.35 -9.84
CA GLY A 76 -2.11 13.50 -9.66
C GLY A 76 -3.32 13.21 -8.83
N ALA A 77 -3.90 12.04 -9.00
CA ALA A 77 -5.02 11.59 -8.20
C ALA A 77 -4.96 10.08 -8.00
N TYR A 78 -5.60 9.61 -6.95
CA TYR A 78 -5.83 8.20 -6.67
C TYR A 78 -7.32 7.94 -6.68
N LEU A 79 -7.75 6.98 -7.52
CA LEU A 79 -9.14 6.58 -7.60
C LEU A 79 -9.33 5.31 -6.77
N ASN A 80 -10.38 5.32 -5.97
CA ASN A 80 -10.83 4.19 -5.21
C ASN A 80 -12.28 3.86 -5.61
N PHE A 81 -12.49 2.68 -6.20
CA PHE A 81 -13.85 2.24 -6.47
C PHE A 81 -14.47 1.72 -5.16
N MET A 82 -15.57 2.34 -4.75
CA MET A 82 -16.20 2.15 -3.44
C MET A 82 -16.36 0.67 -3.05
N GLY A 83 -15.87 0.32 -1.87
CA GLY A 83 -15.91 -1.02 -1.31
C GLY A 83 -14.69 -1.88 -1.64
N ASN A 84 -13.92 -1.53 -2.68
CA ASN A 84 -12.71 -2.27 -3.02
C ASN A 84 -11.58 -1.99 -2.03
N GLU A 85 -11.59 -0.83 -1.36
CA GLU A 85 -10.63 -0.46 -0.31
C GLU A 85 -10.66 -1.43 0.86
N PHE A 86 -11.83 -1.90 1.26
CA PHE A 86 -11.95 -2.90 2.31
C PHE A 86 -12.08 -4.35 1.82
N GLY A 87 -11.91 -4.57 0.50
CA GLY A 87 -11.93 -5.91 -0.09
C GLY A 87 -13.32 -6.52 -0.16
N HIS A 88 -14.39 -5.74 -0.44
CA HIS A 88 -15.75 -6.23 -0.54
C HIS A 88 -15.84 -7.50 -1.39
N PRO A 89 -16.42 -8.60 -0.87
CA PRO A 89 -16.34 -9.91 -1.50
C PRO A 89 -17.32 -10.14 -2.64
N GLU A 90 -18.36 -9.30 -2.74
CA GLU A 90 -19.45 -9.55 -3.66
C GLU A 90 -19.31 -8.77 -4.96
N TRP A 91 -19.77 -9.40 -6.00
CA TRP A 91 -20.05 -8.79 -7.28
C TRP A 91 -21.15 -7.74 -7.13
N ILE A 92 -21.03 -6.62 -7.83
CA ILE A 92 -22.12 -5.69 -8.05
C ILE A 92 -22.82 -6.07 -9.35
N ASP A 93 -24.08 -6.44 -9.27
CA ASP A 93 -24.93 -6.72 -10.43
C ASP A 93 -25.96 -5.59 -10.60
N PHE A 94 -25.80 -4.82 -11.67
CA PHE A 94 -26.70 -3.72 -11.94
C PHE A 94 -28.10 -4.22 -12.32
N PRO A 95 -29.17 -3.45 -11.99
CA PRO A 95 -30.53 -3.77 -12.43
C PRO A 95 -30.60 -3.91 -13.94
N ARG A 96 -31.06 -5.05 -14.42
CA ARG A 96 -31.22 -5.36 -15.83
C ARG A 96 -32.37 -6.35 -16.02
N ARG A 97 -32.80 -6.56 -17.26
CA ARG A 97 -33.94 -7.43 -17.55
C ARG A 97 -33.75 -8.86 -17.06
N GLU A 98 -32.52 -9.40 -17.19
CA GLU A 98 -32.18 -10.78 -16.86
C GLU A 98 -32.23 -11.07 -15.36
N ASN A 99 -32.05 -10.05 -14.50
CA ASN A 99 -32.18 -10.18 -13.04
C ASN A 99 -33.48 -9.57 -12.50
N GLY A 100 -34.49 -9.34 -13.38
CA GLY A 100 -35.78 -8.78 -13.00
C GLY A 100 -35.70 -7.35 -12.49
N TRP A 101 -34.70 -6.56 -12.93
CA TRP A 101 -34.45 -5.19 -12.49
C TRP A 101 -34.14 -5.11 -10.98
N SER A 102 -33.55 -6.16 -10.41
CA SER A 102 -33.24 -6.26 -8.98
C SER A 102 -32.10 -5.33 -8.59
N TYR A 103 -32.26 -4.65 -7.46
CA TYR A 103 -31.21 -3.85 -6.80
C TYR A 103 -30.48 -4.62 -5.70
N ALA A 104 -30.80 -5.90 -5.46
CA ALA A 104 -30.26 -6.68 -4.35
C ALA A 104 -28.72 -6.69 -4.31
N HIS A 105 -28.09 -6.78 -5.47
CA HIS A 105 -26.62 -6.80 -5.62
C HIS A 105 -26.06 -5.51 -6.25
N ALA A 106 -26.84 -4.44 -6.32
CA ALA A 106 -26.40 -3.16 -6.88
C ALA A 106 -25.77 -2.21 -5.84
N ARG A 107 -25.38 -2.73 -4.69
CA ARG A 107 -24.85 -1.96 -3.57
C ARG A 107 -23.75 -2.68 -2.83
N ARG A 108 -22.90 -1.93 -2.13
CA ARG A 108 -21.92 -2.49 -1.19
C ARG A 108 -22.57 -2.80 0.16
N GLN A 109 -22.09 -3.84 0.82
CA GLN A 109 -22.45 -4.20 2.18
C GLN A 109 -21.51 -3.49 3.16
N TRP A 110 -21.82 -2.26 3.51
CA TRP A 110 -21.00 -1.44 4.41
C TRP A 110 -20.91 -2.05 5.82
N SER A 111 -21.91 -2.85 6.22
CA SER A 111 -21.86 -3.60 7.48
C SER A 111 -20.63 -4.50 7.62
N LEU A 112 -20.07 -5.00 6.51
CA LEU A 112 -18.81 -5.76 6.54
C LEU A 112 -17.61 -4.88 6.94
N ARG A 113 -17.61 -3.61 6.47
CA ARG A 113 -16.59 -2.61 6.80
C ARG A 113 -16.65 -2.21 8.28
N ASP A 114 -17.84 -2.22 8.87
CA ASP A 114 -18.08 -1.75 10.23
C ASP A 114 -18.00 -2.86 11.29
N ASP A 115 -17.95 -4.11 10.87
CA ASP A 115 -17.91 -5.27 11.76
C ASP A 115 -16.48 -5.50 12.31
N GLU A 116 -16.31 -5.32 13.63
CA GLU A 116 -15.04 -5.51 14.33
C GLU A 116 -14.55 -6.97 14.36
N GLY A 117 -15.46 -7.93 14.17
CA GLY A 117 -15.15 -9.35 14.06
C GLY A 117 -14.59 -9.75 12.69
N LEU A 118 -14.57 -8.82 11.72
CA LEU A 118 -14.16 -9.09 10.35
C LEU A 118 -12.92 -8.26 9.93
N ARG A 119 -12.04 -8.88 9.17
CA ARG A 119 -10.81 -8.26 8.65
C ARG A 119 -11.08 -7.22 7.55
N PHE A 120 -12.30 -7.15 7.01
CA PHE A 120 -12.72 -6.06 6.13
C PHE A 120 -12.58 -4.70 6.80
N LYS A 121 -12.91 -4.62 8.09
CA LYS A 121 -12.69 -3.41 8.89
C LYS A 121 -11.22 -2.99 8.86
N ALA A 122 -10.30 -3.90 9.16
CA ALA A 122 -8.87 -3.62 9.19
C ALA A 122 -8.30 -3.15 7.84
N LEU A 123 -8.83 -3.67 6.72
CA LEU A 123 -8.46 -3.20 5.38
C LEU A 123 -8.95 -1.78 5.12
N GLY A 124 -10.20 -1.47 5.50
CA GLY A 124 -10.74 -0.13 5.38
C GLY A 124 -10.03 0.89 6.29
N ASP A 125 -9.69 0.50 7.52
CA ASP A 125 -8.92 1.33 8.45
C ASP A 125 -7.50 1.63 7.91
N PHE A 126 -6.89 0.65 7.25
CA PHE A 126 -5.60 0.87 6.58
C PHE A 126 -5.73 1.91 5.46
N ASP A 127 -6.74 1.81 4.60
CA ASP A 127 -6.95 2.75 3.50
C ASP A 127 -7.19 4.18 4.01
N GLU A 128 -7.98 4.32 5.06
CA GLU A 128 -8.26 5.61 5.71
C GLU A 128 -6.98 6.23 6.27
N VAL A 129 -6.18 5.47 7.04
CA VAL A 129 -4.90 5.95 7.59
C VAL A 129 -3.93 6.28 6.48
N MET A 130 -3.80 5.44 5.45
CA MET A 130 -2.96 5.69 4.29
C MET A 130 -3.31 7.02 3.63
N LEU A 131 -4.56 7.25 3.32
CA LEU A 131 -5.02 8.48 2.66
C LEU A 131 -4.82 9.71 3.56
N HIS A 132 -5.12 9.59 4.85
CA HIS A 132 -4.94 10.67 5.82
C HIS A 132 -3.47 11.06 5.95
N GLU A 133 -2.58 10.12 6.25
CA GLU A 133 -1.17 10.38 6.50
C GLU A 133 -0.46 10.92 5.26
N LEU A 134 -0.76 10.38 4.07
CA LEU A 134 -0.18 10.87 2.83
C LEU A 134 -0.70 12.27 2.47
N SER A 135 -1.95 12.60 2.81
CA SER A 135 -2.52 13.93 2.63
C SER A 135 -1.89 14.94 3.59
N VAL A 136 -1.81 14.61 4.89
CA VAL A 136 -1.20 15.48 5.92
C VAL A 136 0.28 15.73 5.64
N ALA A 137 1.01 14.72 5.17
CA ALA A 137 2.41 14.88 4.80
C ALA A 137 2.62 15.68 3.50
N ARG A 138 1.51 16.12 2.84
CA ARG A 138 1.53 16.79 1.53
C ARG A 138 2.29 15.99 0.46
N ALA A 139 2.34 14.69 0.61
CA ALA A 139 2.99 13.80 -0.35
C ALA A 139 2.33 13.87 -1.74
N PHE A 140 1.03 14.21 -1.78
CA PHE A 140 0.25 14.37 -3.00
C PHE A 140 0.21 15.80 -3.51
N PHE A 141 0.19 16.77 -2.61
CA PHE A 141 -0.16 18.15 -2.89
C PHE A 141 0.88 19.09 -2.26
N GLY A 142 2.14 19.03 -2.70
CA GLY A 142 3.07 20.11 -2.45
C GLY A 142 2.53 21.42 -3.06
N GLU A 143 3.07 22.57 -2.64
CA GLU A 143 2.79 23.83 -3.33
C GLU A 143 3.22 23.69 -4.80
N GLY A 144 2.24 23.60 -5.69
CA GLY A 144 2.47 23.20 -7.07
C GLY A 144 2.41 21.69 -7.26
N PHE A 145 1.49 21.29 -8.08
CA PHE A 145 1.25 19.91 -8.52
C PHE A 145 2.48 19.41 -9.28
N GLY A 146 3.41 18.78 -8.64
CA GLY A 146 4.66 18.32 -9.22
C GLY A 146 5.87 18.49 -8.30
N ALA A 147 5.75 19.25 -7.19
CA ALA A 147 6.86 19.52 -6.29
C ALA A 147 7.38 18.24 -5.58
N ALA A 148 6.54 17.20 -5.41
CA ALA A 148 6.92 15.94 -4.78
C ALA A 148 6.93 14.78 -5.78
N LYS A 149 7.84 14.84 -6.76
CA LYS A 149 8.09 13.67 -7.63
C LYS A 149 8.74 12.55 -6.81
N PRO A 150 8.27 11.30 -6.95
CA PRO A 150 8.93 10.18 -6.30
C PRO A 150 10.34 9.98 -6.89
N THR A 151 11.31 9.76 -6.01
CA THR A 151 12.70 9.45 -6.38
C THR A 151 13.04 8.05 -5.93
N GLN A 152 13.35 7.17 -6.87
CA GLN A 152 13.75 5.80 -6.58
C GLN A 152 15.10 5.77 -5.87
N LEU A 153 15.17 5.03 -4.77
CA LEU A 153 16.40 4.79 -4.02
C LEU A 153 16.90 3.35 -4.20
N VAL A 154 15.99 2.39 -4.15
CA VAL A 154 16.28 0.96 -4.31
C VAL A 154 15.27 0.33 -5.26
N ALA A 155 15.77 -0.47 -6.19
CA ALA A 155 14.99 -1.41 -7.01
C ALA A 155 15.76 -2.72 -7.11
N ASN A 156 15.69 -3.54 -6.07
CA ASN A 156 16.43 -4.81 -5.99
C ASN A 156 15.54 -5.97 -6.43
N GLU A 157 15.80 -6.51 -7.61
CA GLU A 157 15.00 -7.61 -8.17
C GLU A 157 15.26 -8.95 -7.49
N SER A 158 16.46 -9.21 -6.96
CA SER A 158 16.77 -10.45 -6.26
C SER A 158 16.12 -10.51 -4.88
N ASP A 159 16.17 -9.42 -4.14
CA ASP A 159 15.57 -9.30 -2.80
C ASP A 159 14.08 -8.98 -2.86
N LYS A 160 13.55 -8.52 -4.01
CA LYS A 160 12.19 -8.02 -4.19
C LYS A 160 11.90 -6.79 -3.33
N VAL A 161 12.92 -5.93 -3.14
CA VAL A 161 12.81 -4.70 -2.37
C VAL A 161 12.72 -3.51 -3.31
N LEU A 162 11.73 -2.64 -3.04
CA LEU A 162 11.56 -1.33 -3.65
C LEU A 162 11.58 -0.26 -2.58
N ALA A 163 12.40 0.78 -2.75
CA ALA A 163 12.36 1.95 -1.87
C ALA A 163 12.42 3.24 -2.69
N PHE A 164 11.67 4.23 -2.27
CA PHE A 164 11.66 5.56 -2.87
C PHE A 164 11.29 6.63 -1.85
N VAL A 165 11.69 7.85 -2.10
CA VAL A 165 11.21 9.02 -1.35
C VAL A 165 10.23 9.82 -2.19
N ARG A 166 9.24 10.42 -1.51
CA ARG A 166 8.34 11.40 -2.08
C ARG A 166 8.05 12.49 -1.03
N GLY A 167 8.46 13.71 -1.31
CA GLY A 167 8.40 14.78 -0.31
C GLY A 167 9.26 14.44 0.90
N ASN A 168 8.67 14.45 2.08
CA ASN A 168 9.31 14.12 3.35
C ASN A 168 9.07 12.66 3.80
N LEU A 169 8.53 11.80 2.91
CA LEU A 169 8.25 10.41 3.21
C LEU A 169 9.22 9.47 2.48
N LEU A 170 9.66 8.44 3.19
CA LEU A 170 10.39 7.29 2.66
C LEU A 170 9.44 6.09 2.69
N PHE A 171 9.25 5.47 1.54
CA PHE A 171 8.48 4.26 1.35
C PHE A 171 9.41 3.09 1.10
N VAL A 172 9.26 2.01 1.83
CA VAL A 172 10.07 0.80 1.69
C VAL A 172 9.17 -0.40 1.63
N PHE A 173 9.26 -1.16 0.54
CA PHE A 173 8.47 -2.35 0.28
C PHE A 173 9.38 -3.58 0.22
N ASN A 174 9.04 -4.61 0.95
CA ASN A 174 9.58 -5.94 0.79
C ASN A 174 8.52 -6.87 0.19
N PHE A 175 8.54 -7.03 -1.12
CA PHE A 175 7.64 -7.94 -1.85
C PHE A 175 8.10 -9.40 -1.82
N ASN A 176 9.21 -9.71 -1.14
CA ASN A 176 9.68 -11.08 -1.06
C ASN A 176 8.63 -11.96 -0.35
N PRO A 177 8.26 -13.11 -0.92
CA PRO A 177 7.20 -13.93 -0.36
C PRO A 177 7.57 -14.64 0.95
N VAL A 178 8.87 -14.80 1.24
CA VAL A 178 9.35 -15.61 2.37
C VAL A 178 10.51 -15.00 3.14
N ARG A 179 11.30 -14.12 2.52
CA ARG A 179 12.53 -13.61 3.13
C ARG A 179 12.30 -12.28 3.83
N SER A 180 12.55 -12.25 5.13
CA SER A 180 12.72 -11.04 5.92
C SER A 180 14.20 -10.65 5.98
N PHE A 181 14.47 -9.35 6.10
CA PHE A 181 15.83 -8.81 6.21
C PHE A 181 15.96 -8.08 7.53
N GLU A 182 16.89 -8.53 8.40
CA GLU A 182 17.03 -7.99 9.76
C GLU A 182 17.68 -6.59 9.78
N ASP A 183 18.52 -6.28 8.80
CA ASP A 183 19.33 -5.07 8.79
C ASP A 183 19.55 -4.55 7.35
N TYR A 184 18.46 -4.20 6.67
CA TYR A 184 18.51 -3.74 5.28
C TYR A 184 18.91 -2.27 5.19
N GLY A 185 20.07 -1.99 4.58
CA GLY A 185 20.58 -0.63 4.42
C GLY A 185 19.98 0.09 3.22
N ILE A 186 19.43 1.27 3.43
CA ILE A 186 18.90 2.13 2.37
C ILE A 186 19.58 3.48 2.44
N LEU A 187 20.23 3.89 1.35
CA LEU A 187 20.79 5.23 1.22
C LEU A 187 19.63 6.23 1.13
N VAL A 188 19.69 7.28 1.96
CA VAL A 188 18.60 8.26 2.09
C VAL A 188 19.11 9.68 1.93
N PRO A 189 18.23 10.62 1.53
CA PRO A 189 18.55 12.05 1.60
C PRO A 189 18.90 12.47 3.02
N PRO A 190 19.75 13.51 3.20
CA PRO A 190 20.15 14.00 4.51
C PRO A 190 18.95 14.36 5.40
N ALA A 191 18.98 13.88 6.64
CA ALA A 191 17.96 14.12 7.66
C ALA A 191 18.60 14.02 9.06
N SER A 192 17.98 14.61 10.09
CA SER A 192 18.36 14.31 11.46
C SER A 192 17.98 12.88 11.82
N ASP A 193 16.73 12.54 11.57
CA ASP A 193 16.14 11.21 11.82
C ASP A 193 15.08 10.88 10.79
N TRP A 194 14.72 9.59 10.75
CA TRP A 194 13.55 9.05 10.06
C TRP A 194 12.66 8.37 11.09
N ARG A 195 11.42 8.80 11.21
CA ARG A 195 10.49 8.26 12.20
C ARG A 195 9.44 7.37 11.52
N HIS A 196 9.19 6.21 12.10
CA HIS A 196 8.07 5.36 11.71
C HIS A 196 6.76 6.15 11.75
N LEU A 197 6.02 6.12 10.65
CA LEU A 197 4.73 6.78 10.52
C LEU A 197 3.60 5.75 10.60
N PHE A 198 3.62 4.77 9.72
CA PHE A 198 2.79 3.57 9.75
C PHE A 198 3.41 2.47 8.87
N ASP A 199 2.91 1.25 9.02
CA ASP A 199 3.30 0.12 8.18
C ASP A 199 2.10 -0.81 7.89
N THR A 200 2.25 -1.67 6.89
CA THR A 200 1.20 -2.62 6.51
C THR A 200 1.10 -3.83 7.44
N ASP A 201 2.02 -3.98 8.38
CA ASP A 201 2.10 -5.12 9.28
C ASP A 201 1.54 -4.83 10.69
N GLU A 202 1.05 -3.61 10.92
CA GLU A 202 0.43 -3.25 12.20
C GLU A 202 -0.79 -4.14 12.50
N PRO A 203 -0.95 -4.60 13.77
CA PRO A 203 -2.06 -5.47 14.16
C PRO A 203 -3.45 -4.87 13.88
N ARG A 204 -3.60 -3.55 14.04
CA ARG A 204 -4.85 -2.84 13.72
C ARG A 204 -5.28 -2.97 12.26
N PHE A 205 -4.35 -3.31 11.37
CA PHE A 205 -4.59 -3.56 9.94
C PHE A 205 -4.54 -5.04 9.59
N SER A 206 -4.81 -5.93 10.54
CA SER A 206 -4.63 -7.39 10.40
C SER A 206 -3.23 -7.79 9.95
N GLY A 207 -2.21 -7.08 10.41
CA GLY A 207 -0.81 -7.45 10.27
C GLY A 207 -0.34 -8.30 11.44
N GLN A 208 0.92 -8.74 11.39
CA GLN A 208 1.54 -9.61 12.39
C GLN A 208 2.28 -8.85 13.50
N GLY A 209 2.40 -7.52 13.39
CA GLY A 209 3.04 -6.68 14.41
C GLY A 209 4.55 -6.89 14.55
N ARG A 210 5.26 -7.24 13.47
CA ARG A 210 6.70 -7.53 13.50
C ARG A 210 7.58 -6.28 13.50
N ILE A 211 6.98 -5.10 13.21
CA ILE A 211 7.67 -3.81 13.15
C ILE A 211 7.34 -3.01 14.40
N GLU A 212 8.36 -2.45 15.04
CA GLU A 212 8.20 -1.63 16.24
C GLU A 212 7.56 -0.28 15.86
N PRO A 213 6.36 0.05 16.39
CA PRO A 213 5.69 1.30 16.07
C PRO A 213 6.44 2.50 16.69
N ASN A 214 6.32 3.66 16.04
CA ASN A 214 6.94 4.93 16.47
C ASN A 214 8.48 4.91 16.57
N ARG A 215 9.13 3.88 16.05
CA ARG A 215 10.59 3.76 16.05
C ARG A 215 11.24 4.93 15.32
N VAL A 216 12.35 5.40 15.87
CA VAL A 216 13.21 6.42 15.27
C VAL A 216 14.45 5.74 14.69
N TYR A 217 14.73 6.01 13.43
CA TYR A 217 15.89 5.50 12.70
C TYR A 217 16.89 6.63 12.47
N ALA A 218 17.92 6.69 13.29
CA ALA A 218 19.05 7.62 13.11
C ALA A 218 19.89 7.13 11.92
N PRO A 219 20.11 7.98 10.90
CA PRO A 219 20.96 7.59 9.78
C PRO A 219 22.42 7.54 10.18
N VAL A 220 23.15 6.58 9.64
CA VAL A 220 24.59 6.47 9.76
C VAL A 220 25.29 6.92 8.47
N LEU A 221 26.49 7.49 8.59
CA LEU A 221 27.30 7.83 7.42
C LEU A 221 28.05 6.61 6.93
N VAL A 222 27.90 6.32 5.64
CA VAL A 222 28.59 5.21 4.97
C VAL A 222 29.32 5.72 3.72
N PRO A 223 30.48 5.16 3.37
CA PRO A 223 31.17 5.49 2.13
C PRO A 223 30.40 4.93 0.93
N TYR A 224 30.12 5.79 -0.06
CA TYR A 224 29.47 5.42 -1.30
C TYR A 224 30.01 6.28 -2.44
N ARG A 225 30.63 5.65 -3.45
CA ARG A 225 31.23 6.31 -4.62
C ARG A 225 32.23 7.43 -4.30
N GLY A 226 32.96 7.28 -3.19
CA GLY A 226 33.97 8.26 -2.74
C GLY A 226 33.42 9.37 -1.85
N GLU A 227 32.15 9.40 -1.56
CA GLU A 227 31.51 10.35 -0.66
C GLU A 227 30.93 9.66 0.58
N LEU A 228 30.69 10.42 1.65
CA LEU A 228 29.94 9.95 2.80
C LEU A 228 28.47 10.31 2.61
N VAL A 229 27.62 9.27 2.59
CA VAL A 229 26.17 9.40 2.42
C VAL A 229 25.43 8.83 3.61
N GLN A 230 24.25 9.33 3.87
CA GLN A 230 23.41 8.80 4.94
C GLN A 230 22.72 7.50 4.53
N GLN A 231 22.70 6.54 5.45
CA GLN A 231 22.02 5.27 5.32
C GLN A 231 21.16 5.01 6.56
N VAL A 232 19.90 4.63 6.37
CA VAL A 232 19.06 4.03 7.41
C VAL A 232 19.12 2.51 7.30
N ARG A 233 19.01 1.83 8.45
CA ARG A 233 19.03 0.37 8.53
C ARG A 233 17.72 -0.11 9.13
N LEU A 234 17.04 -1.01 8.43
CA LEU A 234 15.66 -1.40 8.72
C LEU A 234 15.52 -2.91 8.85
N TYR A 235 14.71 -3.35 9.78
CA TYR A 235 14.11 -4.66 9.70
C TYR A 235 12.96 -4.62 8.66
N LEU A 236 13.05 -5.45 7.64
CA LEU A 236 12.05 -5.54 6.56
C LEU A 236 11.41 -6.93 6.56
N PRO A 237 10.31 -7.16 7.26
CA PRO A 237 9.60 -8.44 7.21
C PRO A 237 9.11 -8.75 5.80
N ALA A 238 9.00 -10.04 5.47
CA ALA A 238 8.44 -10.49 4.19
C ALA A 238 7.00 -9.99 4.00
N ARG A 239 6.66 -9.55 2.79
CA ARG A 239 5.33 -9.02 2.43
C ARG A 239 4.89 -7.86 3.31
N THR A 240 5.77 -6.88 3.50
CA THR A 240 5.45 -5.65 4.25
C THR A 240 5.88 -4.40 3.50
N ALA A 241 5.23 -3.30 3.85
CA ALA A 241 5.67 -1.97 3.48
C ALA A 241 5.71 -1.08 4.71
N ILE A 242 6.76 -0.26 4.81
CA ILE A 242 7.00 0.68 5.90
C ILE A 242 7.02 2.09 5.33
N VAL A 243 6.37 3.02 6.01
CA VAL A 243 6.43 4.45 5.70
C VAL A 243 7.12 5.17 6.84
N LEU A 244 8.21 5.87 6.51
CA LEU A 244 8.92 6.70 7.46
C LEU A 244 8.79 8.17 7.08
N LYS A 245 8.71 9.04 8.08
CA LYS A 245 8.67 10.49 7.93
C LYS A 245 10.02 11.10 8.31
N ARG A 246 10.54 11.92 7.39
CA ARG A 246 11.77 12.68 7.58
C ARG A 246 11.62 13.71 8.70
N GLN A 247 12.60 13.78 9.58
CA GLN A 247 12.80 14.87 10.54
C GLN A 247 13.94 15.76 10.02
N ILE A 248 13.74 17.06 10.05
CA ILE A 248 14.70 18.07 9.56
C ILE A 248 15.28 18.82 10.75
#